data_08b6e5c612fba8ad71b5e6ad52a9e556
#
_entry.id   08b6e5c612fba8ad71b5e6ad52a9e556
#
_cell.length_a   1.000
_cell.length_b   1.000
_cell.length_c   1.000
_cell.angle_alpha   90.00
_cell.angle_beta   90.00
_cell.angle_gamma   90.00
#
_symmetry.space_group_name_H-M   'P 1'
#
loop_
_entity.id
_entity.type
_entity.pdbx_description
1 polymer ?
#
loop_
_entity_poly.entity_id
_entity_poly.type
_entity_poly.pdbx_seq_one_letter_code
_entity_poly.pdbx_strand_id
1 'polypeptide(L)'
;MSDNQFERLIRFGQRAEQMRDDLDIGFVARELVQATLPHQDPKADTFIRKNGNLALVVRAGVDSNGNSLGLPYGSIPRLLLAFLNTEAVRRKSPHIQLGDSLSDFCRAVGLNPSNGSQLKRLQKQVRRLLYASLQFQRRELTADFEFSGS
;
A
#
# COMPACT_ATOMS: atom_id res chain seq x y z
N MET A 1 -11.93 3.30 8.79
CA MET A 1 -11.05 2.70 7.80
C MET A 1 -10.74 1.33 8.28
N SER A 2 -11.11 0.37 7.57
CA SER A 2 -10.43 -0.88 7.84
C SER A 2 -9.02 -0.70 7.26
N ASP A 3 -8.07 -0.91 8.06
CA ASP A 3 -6.70 -1.19 7.82
C ASP A 3 -6.46 -2.24 6.73
N ASN A 4 -7.45 -2.53 6.00
CA ASN A 4 -7.65 -3.72 5.22
C ASN A 4 -6.58 -3.93 4.15
N GLN A 5 -6.15 -2.87 3.48
CA GLN A 5 -5.18 -3.04 2.40
C GLN A 5 -3.76 -3.25 2.93
N PHE A 6 -3.42 -2.51 3.98
CA PHE A 6 -2.13 -2.66 4.62
C PHE A 6 -2.04 -4.00 5.37
N GLU A 7 -3.09 -4.38 6.09
CA GLU A 7 -3.16 -5.70 6.71
C GLU A 7 -3.06 -6.83 5.70
N ARG A 8 -3.67 -6.67 4.53
CA ARG A 8 -3.54 -7.66 3.46
C ARG A 8 -2.11 -7.83 2.99
N LEU A 9 -1.38 -6.73 2.83
CA LEU A 9 0.03 -6.78 2.45
C LEU A 9 0.85 -7.51 3.50
N ILE A 10 0.63 -7.18 4.76
CA ILE A 10 1.32 -7.83 5.87
C ILE A 10 0.96 -9.31 5.97
N ARG A 11 -0.33 -9.62 5.93
CA ARG A 11 -0.80 -11.01 6.01
C ARG A 11 -0.35 -11.86 4.83
N PHE A 12 -0.21 -11.26 3.67
CA PHE A 12 0.32 -11.95 2.50
C PHE A 12 1.75 -12.43 2.77
N GLY A 13 2.61 -11.56 3.26
CA GLY A 13 3.95 -11.93 3.67
C GLY A 13 3.96 -12.99 4.77
N GLN A 14 3.15 -12.80 5.81
CA GLN A 14 3.05 -13.72 6.93
C GLN A 14 2.57 -15.12 6.52
N ARG A 15 1.64 -15.21 5.58
CA ARG A 15 1.16 -16.51 5.07
C ARG A 15 2.22 -17.28 4.29
N ALA A 16 3.06 -16.56 3.58
CA ALA A 16 4.14 -17.20 2.86
C ALA A 16 5.13 -17.88 3.82
N GLU A 17 5.23 -17.36 5.05
CA GLU A 17 6.13 -17.90 6.05
C GLU A 17 5.61 -17.70 7.47
N GLN A 18 4.71 -18.55 7.90
CA GLN A 18 3.98 -18.45 9.17
C GLN A 18 4.83 -18.32 10.43
N MET A 19 6.11 -18.47 10.35
CA MET A 19 7.03 -18.48 11.49
C MET A 19 7.93 -17.25 11.57
N ARG A 20 7.70 -16.23 10.76
CA ARG A 20 8.63 -15.10 10.60
C ARG A 20 7.92 -13.76 10.51
N ASP A 21 6.95 -13.54 11.36
CA ASP A 21 6.08 -12.36 11.32
C ASP A 21 6.86 -11.04 11.21
N ASP A 22 7.90 -10.86 11.99
CA ASP A 22 8.72 -9.65 11.95
C ASP A 22 9.49 -9.50 10.63
N LEU A 23 9.93 -10.60 10.04
CA LEU A 23 10.62 -10.61 8.76
C LEU A 23 9.69 -10.30 7.59
N ASP A 24 8.47 -10.83 7.64
CA ASP A 24 7.48 -10.60 6.60
C ASP A 24 7.01 -9.15 6.57
N ILE A 25 6.79 -8.56 7.72
CA ILE A 25 6.48 -7.13 7.84
C ILE A 25 7.65 -6.30 7.30
N GLY A 26 8.87 -6.64 7.68
CA GLY A 26 10.08 -5.97 7.19
C GLY A 26 10.28 -6.15 5.69
N PHE A 27 9.89 -7.30 5.13
CA PHE A 27 9.90 -7.54 3.69
C PHE A 27 8.98 -6.57 2.95
N VAL A 28 7.73 -6.46 3.36
CA VAL A 28 6.77 -5.51 2.75
C VAL A 28 7.30 -4.07 2.83
N ALA A 29 7.88 -3.69 3.96
CA ALA A 29 8.48 -2.37 4.13
C ALA A 29 9.59 -2.11 3.10
N ARG A 30 10.49 -3.07 2.92
CA ARG A 30 11.60 -2.95 1.95
C ARG A 30 11.09 -2.86 0.52
N GLU A 31 10.10 -3.67 0.16
CA GLU A 31 9.53 -3.67 -1.19
C GLU A 31 8.86 -2.32 -1.50
N LEU A 32 8.15 -1.74 -0.55
CA LEU A 32 7.53 -0.41 -0.70
C LEU A 32 8.55 0.72 -0.84
N VAL A 33 9.72 0.59 -0.25
CA VAL A 33 10.81 1.55 -0.44
C VAL A 33 11.40 1.45 -1.85
N GLN A 34 11.53 0.24 -2.36
CA GLN A 34 12.11 -0.01 -3.68
C GLN A 34 11.16 0.32 -4.83
N ALA A 35 9.87 0.04 -4.65
CA ALA A 35 8.85 0.27 -5.66
C ALA A 35 7.67 1.00 -5.02
N THR A 36 7.62 2.31 -5.19
CA THR A 36 6.66 3.17 -4.51
C THR A 36 5.41 3.43 -5.36
N LEU A 37 4.35 3.84 -4.68
CA LEU A 37 3.14 4.35 -5.31
C LEU A 37 3.43 5.55 -6.20
N PRO A 38 2.52 5.88 -7.15
CA PRO A 38 2.72 7.01 -8.05
C PRO A 38 2.84 8.34 -7.30
N HIS A 39 3.70 9.22 -7.80
CA HIS A 39 3.87 10.56 -7.24
C HIS A 39 2.76 11.52 -7.68
N GLN A 40 2.25 11.32 -8.90
CA GLN A 40 1.18 12.12 -9.50
C GLN A 40 0.06 11.21 -9.94
N ASP A 41 -1.12 11.79 -10.15
CA ASP A 41 -2.27 11.02 -10.65
C ASP A 41 -1.95 10.46 -12.04
N PRO A 42 -1.87 9.14 -12.19
CA PRO A 42 -1.62 8.52 -13.49
C PRO A 42 -2.80 8.65 -14.46
N LYS A 43 -3.97 9.05 -13.96
CA LYS A 43 -5.23 9.10 -14.72
C LYS A 43 -5.50 7.80 -15.49
N ALA A 44 -5.23 6.71 -14.82
CA ALA A 44 -5.41 5.34 -15.32
C ALA A 44 -5.88 4.46 -14.17
N ASP A 45 -6.35 3.27 -14.47
CA ASP A 45 -6.82 2.32 -13.46
C ASP A 45 -5.75 1.33 -13.04
N THR A 46 -4.65 1.31 -13.76
CA THR A 46 -3.49 0.46 -13.44
C THR A 46 -2.20 1.26 -13.54
N PHE A 47 -1.34 1.08 -12.57
CA PHE A 47 -0.01 1.68 -12.52
C PHE A 47 1.02 0.58 -12.26
N ILE A 48 2.12 0.61 -12.98
CA ILE A 48 3.21 -0.34 -12.82
C ILE A 48 4.50 0.42 -12.61
N ARG A 49 5.21 0.09 -11.54
CA ARG A 49 6.55 0.60 -11.29
C ARG A 49 7.54 -0.55 -11.23
N LYS A 50 8.56 -0.47 -12.04
CA LYS A 50 9.65 -1.44 -12.06
C LYS A 50 10.89 -0.85 -11.44
N ASN A 51 11.57 -1.65 -10.64
CA ASN A 51 12.88 -1.34 -10.09
C ASN A 51 13.72 -2.63 -10.12
N GLY A 52 14.62 -2.73 -11.10
CA GLY A 52 15.36 -3.95 -11.32
C GLY A 52 14.44 -5.13 -11.66
N ASN A 53 14.53 -6.19 -10.88
CA ASN A 53 13.69 -7.38 -11.02
C ASN A 53 12.39 -7.31 -10.21
N LEU A 54 12.14 -6.20 -9.52
CA LEU A 54 10.93 -5.98 -8.76
C LEU A 54 9.95 -5.14 -9.56
N ALA A 55 8.68 -5.53 -9.57
CA ALA A 55 7.58 -4.73 -10.09
C ALA A 55 6.49 -4.58 -9.04
N LEU A 56 6.00 -3.36 -8.87
CA LEU A 56 4.77 -3.07 -8.14
C LEU A 56 3.66 -2.80 -9.15
N VAL A 57 2.60 -3.58 -9.08
CA VAL A 57 1.39 -3.39 -9.85
C VAL A 57 0.30 -2.87 -8.92
N VAL A 58 -0.22 -1.70 -9.21
CA VAL A 58 -1.31 -1.08 -8.44
C VAL A 58 -2.54 -0.98 -9.33
N ARG A 59 -3.66 -1.47 -8.85
CA ARG A 59 -4.95 -1.39 -9.55
C ARG A 59 -5.93 -0.61 -8.71
N ALA A 60 -6.65 0.30 -9.35
CA ALA A 60 -7.70 1.06 -8.71
C ALA A 60 -8.85 0.15 -8.28
N GLY A 61 -9.40 0.43 -7.11
CA GLY A 61 -10.64 -0.17 -6.68
C GLY A 61 -11.85 0.46 -7.36
N VAL A 62 -12.99 -0.13 -7.15
CA VAL A 62 -14.27 0.36 -7.67
C VAL A 62 -15.24 0.61 -6.52
N ASP A 63 -16.18 1.50 -6.73
CA ASP A 63 -17.29 1.72 -5.80
C ASP A 63 -18.40 0.65 -5.99
N SER A 64 -19.47 0.77 -5.22
CA SER A 64 -20.58 -0.18 -5.28
C SER A 64 -21.32 -0.20 -6.64
N ASN A 65 -21.12 0.83 -7.47
CA ASN A 65 -21.69 0.92 -8.80
C ASN A 65 -20.72 0.47 -9.91
N GLY A 66 -19.53 0.01 -9.52
CA GLY A 66 -18.49 -0.41 -10.46
C GLY A 66 -17.66 0.72 -11.05
N ASN A 67 -17.82 1.97 -10.58
CA ASN A 67 -17.04 3.09 -11.04
C ASN A 67 -15.65 3.09 -10.38
N SER A 68 -14.62 3.37 -11.16
CA SER A 68 -13.25 3.46 -10.63
C SER A 68 -13.13 4.56 -9.59
N LEU A 69 -12.51 4.22 -8.47
CA LEU A 69 -12.15 5.20 -7.42
C LEU A 69 -10.87 5.96 -7.76
N GLY A 70 -10.15 5.54 -8.77
CA GLY A 70 -8.84 6.06 -9.11
C GLY A 70 -7.71 5.46 -8.27
N LEU A 71 -6.51 5.67 -8.72
CA LEU A 71 -5.31 5.17 -8.04
C LEU A 71 -4.89 6.08 -6.89
N PRO A 72 -4.38 5.52 -5.77
CA PRO A 72 -3.72 6.34 -4.76
C PRO A 72 -2.45 6.96 -5.33
N TYR A 73 -2.22 8.24 -5.07
CA TYR A 73 -1.05 8.97 -5.54
C TYR A 73 -0.63 10.08 -4.59
N GLY A 74 0.58 10.54 -4.76
CA GLY A 74 1.14 11.65 -4.00
C GLY A 74 1.77 11.21 -2.68
N SER A 75 2.04 12.18 -1.83
CA SER A 75 2.75 11.95 -0.56
C SER A 75 1.89 11.26 0.50
N ILE A 76 0.60 11.54 0.56
CA ILE A 76 -0.28 11.05 1.63
C ILE A 76 -0.33 9.53 1.66
N PRO A 77 -0.65 8.80 0.58
CA PRO A 77 -0.71 7.34 0.65
C PRO A 77 0.66 6.71 0.89
N ARG A 78 1.73 7.28 0.36
CA ARG A 78 3.09 6.78 0.61
C ARG A 78 3.49 6.91 2.08
N LEU A 79 3.24 8.09 2.65
CA LEU A 79 3.51 8.34 4.07
C LEU A 79 2.62 7.50 4.98
N LEU A 80 1.35 7.33 4.61
CA LEU A 80 0.43 6.49 5.37
C LEU A 80 0.88 5.03 5.38
N LEU A 81 1.27 4.48 4.24
CA LEU A 81 1.80 3.11 4.19
C LEU A 81 3.07 2.96 5.03
N ALA A 82 3.99 3.92 4.94
CA ALA A 82 5.20 3.90 5.76
C ALA A 82 4.88 3.97 7.25
N PHE A 83 3.95 4.82 7.64
CA PHE A 83 3.50 4.96 9.02
C PHE A 83 2.86 3.67 9.54
N LEU A 84 1.90 3.11 8.79
CA LEU A 84 1.19 1.89 9.19
C LEU A 84 2.14 0.69 9.28
N ASN A 85 3.09 0.62 8.36
CA ASN A 85 4.09 -0.43 8.38
C ASN A 85 5.01 -0.31 9.61
N THR A 86 5.42 0.90 9.95
CA THR A 86 6.20 1.17 11.16
C THR A 86 5.42 0.80 12.41
N GLU A 87 4.14 1.15 12.47
CA GLU A 87 3.27 0.78 13.58
C GLU A 87 3.09 -0.74 13.71
N ALA A 88 2.93 -1.44 12.58
CA ALA A 88 2.82 -2.89 12.58
C ALA A 88 4.08 -3.56 13.14
N VAL A 89 5.25 -3.09 12.73
CA VAL A 89 6.54 -3.59 13.25
C VAL A 89 6.68 -3.29 14.73
N ARG A 90 6.38 -2.05 15.14
CA ARG A 90 6.49 -1.63 16.54
C ARG A 90 5.57 -2.41 17.47
N ARG A 91 4.36 -2.67 17.05
CA ARG A 91 3.34 -3.41 17.81
C ARG A 91 3.45 -4.92 17.65
N LYS A 92 4.27 -5.39 16.74
CA LYS A 92 4.39 -6.80 16.36
C LYS A 92 3.03 -7.43 16.03
N SER A 93 2.20 -6.69 15.33
CA SER A 93 0.84 -7.09 14.97
C SER A 93 0.45 -6.51 13.62
N PRO A 94 -0.16 -7.31 12.74
CA PRO A 94 -0.77 -6.80 11.52
C PRO A 94 -2.09 -6.06 11.77
N HIS A 95 -2.63 -6.14 12.98
CA HIS A 95 -3.89 -5.53 13.34
C HIS A 95 -3.66 -4.12 13.89
N ILE A 96 -4.02 -3.12 13.12
CA ILE A 96 -3.90 -1.72 13.48
C ILE A 96 -5.29 -1.10 13.53
N GLN A 97 -5.65 -0.50 14.66
CA GLN A 97 -6.87 0.28 14.77
C GLN A 97 -6.66 1.62 14.07
N LEU A 98 -7.28 1.77 12.93
CA LEU A 98 -6.96 2.88 12.07
C LEU A 98 -7.48 4.22 12.57
N GLY A 99 -8.58 4.24 13.32
CA GLY A 99 -9.11 5.48 13.90
C GLY A 99 -8.07 6.23 14.72
N ASP A 100 -7.46 5.55 15.68
CA ASP A 100 -6.40 6.12 16.51
C ASP A 100 -5.13 6.37 15.70
N SER A 101 -4.76 5.41 14.85
CA SER A 101 -3.57 5.51 14.00
C SER A 101 -3.68 6.63 12.96
N LEU A 102 -4.86 6.93 12.45
CA LEU A 102 -5.04 8.03 11.51
C LEU A 102 -4.84 9.39 12.18
N SER A 103 -5.30 9.54 13.42
CA SER A 103 -5.05 10.74 14.21
C SER A 103 -3.56 10.91 14.51
N ASP A 104 -2.88 9.83 14.86
CA ASP A 104 -1.43 9.82 15.07
C ASP A 104 -0.67 10.14 13.78
N PHE A 105 -1.11 9.60 12.66
CA PHE A 105 -0.55 9.92 11.36
C PHE A 105 -0.69 11.41 11.04
N CYS A 106 -1.88 11.98 11.20
CA CYS A 106 -2.10 13.41 10.96
C CYS A 106 -1.15 14.28 11.80
N ARG A 107 -0.98 13.94 13.08
CA ARG A 107 -0.04 14.65 13.97
C ARG A 107 1.41 14.51 13.50
N ALA A 108 1.80 13.31 13.13
CA ALA A 108 3.17 13.01 12.72
C ALA A 108 3.60 13.75 11.45
N VAL A 109 2.68 13.94 10.51
CA VAL A 109 2.96 14.60 9.22
C VAL A 109 2.51 16.06 9.16
N GLY A 110 2.03 16.61 10.27
CA GLY A 110 1.62 18.01 10.34
C GLY A 110 0.32 18.34 9.61
N LEU A 111 -0.53 17.34 9.38
CA LEU A 111 -1.86 17.57 8.82
C LEU A 111 -2.81 18.02 9.92
N ASN A 112 -3.60 19.05 9.59
CA ASN A 112 -4.62 19.56 10.50
C ASN A 112 -6.00 18.99 10.10
N PRO A 113 -6.60 18.10 10.91
CA PRO A 113 -7.92 17.56 10.62
C PRO A 113 -9.04 18.63 10.59
N SER A 114 -8.80 19.79 11.22
CA SER A 114 -9.73 20.92 11.18
C SER A 114 -9.70 21.70 9.87
N ASN A 115 -8.67 21.50 9.04
CA ASN A 115 -8.58 22.11 7.72
C ASN A 115 -9.37 21.25 6.72
N GLY A 116 -10.50 21.78 6.23
CA GLY A 116 -11.41 21.02 5.37
C GLY A 116 -10.79 20.56 4.05
N SER A 117 -9.90 21.33 3.43
CA SER A 117 -9.25 20.93 2.18
C SER A 117 -8.20 19.83 2.40
N GLN A 118 -7.43 19.91 3.47
CA GLN A 118 -6.49 18.85 3.85
C GLN A 118 -7.22 17.56 4.23
N LEU A 119 -8.31 17.67 4.96
CA LEU A 119 -9.13 16.52 5.34
C LEU A 119 -9.72 15.82 4.11
N LYS A 120 -10.24 16.57 3.15
CA LYS A 120 -10.76 15.99 1.90
C LYS A 120 -9.68 15.27 1.09
N ARG A 121 -8.49 15.84 1.00
CA ARG A 121 -7.35 15.19 0.33
C ARG A 121 -6.96 13.90 1.04
N LEU A 122 -6.89 13.93 2.35
CA LEU A 122 -6.60 12.75 3.17
C LEU A 122 -7.64 11.66 2.93
N GLN A 123 -8.91 11.98 3.07
CA GLN A 123 -10.01 11.04 2.87
C GLN A 123 -10.02 10.43 1.47
N LYS A 124 -9.78 11.24 0.46
CA LYS A 124 -9.71 10.78 -0.93
C LYS A 124 -8.58 9.76 -1.11
N GLN A 125 -7.38 10.07 -0.64
CA GLN A 125 -6.23 9.19 -0.81
C GLN A 125 -6.31 7.94 0.07
N VAL A 126 -6.82 8.07 1.27
CA VAL A 126 -7.09 6.93 2.15
C VAL A 126 -8.10 5.99 1.49
N ARG A 127 -9.18 6.50 0.97
CA ARG A 127 -10.19 5.70 0.27
C ARG A 127 -9.61 4.99 -0.95
N ARG A 128 -8.85 5.69 -1.78
CA ARG A 128 -8.20 5.10 -2.95
C ARG A 128 -7.22 4.00 -2.56
N LEU A 129 -6.44 4.22 -1.51
CA LEU A 129 -5.48 3.24 -1.01
C LEU A 129 -6.17 1.99 -0.47
N LEU A 130 -7.24 2.15 0.29
CA LEU A 130 -7.96 1.04 0.90
C LEU A 130 -8.60 0.09 -0.11
N TYR A 131 -9.13 0.65 -1.18
CA TYR A 131 -9.81 -0.13 -2.19
C TYR A 131 -8.88 -0.57 -3.33
N ALA A 132 -7.65 -0.05 -3.36
CA ALA A 132 -6.66 -0.47 -4.35
C ALA A 132 -6.16 -1.87 -4.10
N SER A 133 -5.71 -2.52 -5.14
CA SER A 133 -4.93 -3.75 -5.08
C SER A 133 -3.46 -3.42 -5.33
N LEU A 134 -2.59 -3.86 -4.43
CA LEU A 134 -1.15 -3.75 -4.59
C LEU A 134 -0.56 -5.14 -4.72
N GLN A 135 0.21 -5.35 -5.76
CA GLN A 135 0.82 -6.63 -6.06
C GLN A 135 2.31 -6.44 -6.32
N PHE A 136 3.13 -7.15 -5.58
CA PHE A 136 4.57 -7.19 -5.80
C PHE A 136 4.90 -8.42 -6.63
N GLN A 137 5.66 -8.21 -7.69
CA GLN A 137 6.16 -9.27 -8.56
C GLN A 137 7.68 -9.19 -8.61
N ARG A 138 8.33 -10.29 -8.29
CA ARG A 138 9.78 -10.39 -8.41
C ARG A 138 10.10 -11.37 -9.53
N ARG A 139 10.86 -10.89 -10.52
CA ARG A 139 11.41 -11.79 -11.53
C ARG A 139 12.59 -12.51 -10.90
N GLU A 140 12.46 -13.79 -10.71
CA GLU A 140 13.61 -14.60 -10.33
C GLU A 140 14.56 -14.71 -11.52
N LEU A 141 15.85 -14.54 -11.24
CA LEU A 141 16.90 -14.69 -12.26
C LEU A 141 17.17 -16.16 -12.61
N THR A 142 16.46 -17.09 -11.99
CA THR A 142 16.62 -18.51 -12.21
C THR A 142 15.40 -19.07 -12.90
N ALA A 143 15.67 -19.61 -14.00
CA ALA A 143 14.90 -20.45 -14.86
C ALA A 143 14.20 -19.69 -15.96
N ASP A 144 14.67 -19.96 -17.07
CA ASP A 144 14.02 -20.13 -18.35
C ASP A 144 12.69 -20.88 -18.24
N PHE A 145 11.75 -20.34 -17.49
CA PHE A 145 10.35 -20.63 -17.74
C PHE A 145 9.91 -19.63 -18.80
N GLU A 146 10.42 -19.82 -19.99
CA GLU A 146 9.68 -19.42 -21.15
C GLU A 146 8.39 -20.26 -21.14
N PHE A 147 7.35 -19.68 -20.58
CA PHE A 147 6.05 -20.03 -21.09
C PHE A 147 5.99 -19.44 -22.49
N SER A 148 6.48 -20.17 -23.44
CA SER A 148 6.05 -20.00 -24.80
C SER A 148 4.62 -20.51 -24.87
N GLY A 149 3.71 -19.70 -24.41
CA GLY A 149 2.31 -19.82 -24.70
C GLY A 149 2.14 -19.38 -26.14
N SER A 150 2.28 -20.30 -27.03
CA SER A 150 1.66 -20.13 -28.33
C SER A 150 0.15 -20.18 -28.15
#